data_9bc19b22c57a2f4a5cb99e0f6ea5796b
#
_entry.id   9bc19b22c57a2f4a5cb99e0f6ea5796b
#
_cell.length_a   1.000
_cell.length_b   1.000
_cell.length_c   1.000
_cell.angle_alpha   90.00
_cell.angle_beta   90.00
_cell.angle_gamma   90.00
#
_symmetry.space_group_name_H-M   'P 1'
#
loop_
_entity.id
_entity.type
_entity.pdbx_description
1 polymer ?
#
loop_
_entity_poly.entity_id
_entity_poly.type
_entity_poly.pdbx_seq_one_letter_code
_entity_poly.pdbx_strand_id
1 'polypeptide(L)'
;YIGYILLYFGLVVILFARFTRFDSLKKQLEIARNKKTKLVTSLLILISLSINAQGFGVHSSSASDIEKIDSILNVNVASKEQAGKFGRLVMQDVGGRMMPVNTYSSELLRKLSKKDHYKEFDSNQVYLSMQESPLLWYSVPLIFLKSKKADSIRSIIGVDKDLKHASLVDFFTERGEYK
;
A
#
# COMPACT_ATOMS: atom_id res chain seq x y z
N TYR A 1 32.26 34.22 -16.73
CA TYR A 1 31.58 33.18 -17.54
C TYR A 1 32.43 31.91 -17.70
N ILE A 2 33.76 32.02 -17.81
CA ILE A 2 34.68 30.87 -17.99
C ILE A 2 34.59 29.90 -16.81
N GLY A 3 34.45 30.39 -15.56
CA GLY A 3 34.30 29.55 -14.36
C GLY A 3 33.06 28.66 -14.38
N TYR A 4 31.93 29.17 -14.91
CA TYR A 4 30.71 28.36 -15.03
C TYR A 4 30.84 27.24 -16.07
N ILE A 5 31.50 27.53 -17.20
CA ILE A 5 31.80 26.54 -18.24
C ILE A 5 32.66 25.41 -17.68
N LEU A 6 33.70 25.75 -16.90
CA LEU A 6 34.59 24.78 -16.26
C LEU A 6 33.88 23.92 -15.22
N LEU A 7 32.94 24.52 -14.46
CA LEU A 7 32.14 23.83 -13.47
C LEU A 7 31.18 22.83 -14.15
N TYR A 8 30.45 23.22 -15.21
CA TYR A 8 29.59 22.32 -15.96
C TYR A 8 30.37 21.20 -16.64
N PHE A 9 31.55 21.52 -17.21
CA PHE A 9 32.42 20.51 -17.79
C PHE A 9 32.92 19.49 -16.75
N GLY A 10 33.28 19.94 -15.55
CA GLY A 10 33.66 19.06 -14.44
C GLY A 10 32.49 18.13 -14.03
N LEU A 11 31.28 18.67 -13.98
CA LEU A 11 30.09 17.89 -13.63
C LEU A 11 29.77 16.82 -14.70
N VAL A 12 29.92 17.16 -15.98
CA VAL A 12 29.75 16.21 -17.09
C VAL A 12 30.82 15.12 -17.03
N VAL A 13 32.10 15.48 -16.78
CA VAL A 13 33.19 14.50 -16.66
C VAL A 13 32.96 13.54 -15.50
N ILE A 14 32.41 13.99 -14.35
CA ILE A 14 32.06 13.13 -13.22
C ILE A 14 30.97 12.12 -13.59
N LEU A 15 29.98 12.51 -14.42
CA LEU A 15 28.94 11.59 -14.88
C LEU A 15 29.47 10.43 -15.74
N PHE A 16 30.55 10.70 -16.52
CA PHE A 16 31.16 9.69 -17.39
C PHE A 16 32.35 8.96 -16.75
N ALA A 17 32.81 9.39 -15.59
CA ALA A 17 33.95 8.76 -14.90
C ALA A 17 33.58 7.36 -14.39
N ARG A 18 34.34 6.35 -14.85
CA ARG A 18 34.13 4.92 -14.54
C ARG A 18 34.27 4.55 -13.05
N PHE A 19 34.76 5.45 -12.21
CA PHE A 19 34.98 5.19 -10.77
C PHE A 19 33.93 5.83 -9.85
N THR A 20 32.82 6.29 -10.38
CA THR A 20 31.78 6.92 -9.56
C THR A 20 30.86 5.88 -8.96
N ARG A 21 30.24 6.23 -7.81
CA ARG A 21 29.17 5.42 -7.17
C ARG A 21 28.03 5.07 -8.13
N PHE A 22 27.88 5.85 -9.20
CA PHE A 22 26.85 5.65 -10.23
C PHE A 22 27.07 4.34 -11.01
N ASP A 23 28.32 3.96 -11.31
CA ASP A 23 28.62 2.70 -12.00
C ASP A 23 28.33 1.47 -11.11
N SER A 24 28.62 1.56 -9.81
CA SER A 24 28.27 0.49 -8.86
C SER A 24 26.78 0.35 -8.66
N LEU A 25 26.04 1.46 -8.61
CA LEU A 25 24.56 1.45 -8.54
C LEU A 25 23.95 0.88 -9.81
N LYS A 26 24.49 1.23 -10.98
CA LYS A 26 24.04 0.70 -12.27
C LYS A 26 24.23 -0.82 -12.36
N LYS A 27 25.37 -1.33 -11.90
CA LYS A 27 25.63 -2.80 -11.80
C LYS A 27 24.68 -3.49 -10.82
N GLN A 28 24.43 -2.89 -9.67
CA GLN A 28 23.46 -3.45 -8.70
C GLN A 28 22.04 -3.46 -9.27
N LEU A 29 21.67 -2.43 -10.03
CA LEU A 29 20.37 -2.32 -10.68
C LEU A 29 20.22 -3.35 -11.82
N GLU A 30 21.27 -3.59 -12.60
CA GLU A 30 21.30 -4.66 -13.61
C GLU A 30 21.17 -6.06 -12.99
N ILE A 31 21.87 -6.33 -11.90
CA ILE A 31 21.80 -7.61 -11.18
C ILE A 31 20.39 -7.82 -10.60
N ALA A 32 19.80 -6.78 -10.00
CA ALA A 32 18.44 -6.81 -9.47
C ALA A 32 17.39 -6.99 -10.59
N ARG A 33 17.58 -6.31 -11.72
CA ARG A 33 16.69 -6.40 -12.90
C ARG A 33 16.78 -7.81 -13.54
N ASN A 34 17.97 -8.37 -13.69
CA ASN A 34 18.14 -9.70 -14.28
C ASN A 34 17.61 -10.82 -13.38
N LYS A 35 17.70 -10.69 -12.05
CA LYS A 35 17.03 -11.60 -11.11
C LYS A 35 15.50 -11.52 -11.21
N LYS A 36 14.95 -10.31 -11.27
CA LYS A 36 13.49 -10.12 -11.44
C LYS A 36 12.99 -10.63 -12.79
N THR A 37 13.71 -10.38 -13.89
CA THR A 37 13.28 -10.83 -15.22
C THR A 37 13.25 -12.36 -15.32
N LYS A 38 14.22 -13.07 -14.78
CA LYS A 38 14.23 -14.54 -14.80
C LYS A 38 13.09 -15.15 -13.97
N LEU A 39 12.75 -14.54 -12.83
CA LEU A 39 11.61 -14.95 -12.01
C LEU A 39 10.26 -14.60 -12.65
N VAL A 40 10.16 -13.41 -13.24
CA VAL A 40 8.94 -12.93 -13.89
C VAL A 40 8.65 -13.71 -15.18
N THR A 41 9.65 -14.05 -15.99
CA THR A 41 9.44 -14.87 -17.20
C THR A 41 9.03 -16.30 -16.86
N SER A 42 9.61 -16.92 -15.84
CA SER A 42 9.18 -18.25 -15.40
C SER A 42 7.76 -18.23 -14.80
N LEU A 43 7.42 -17.17 -14.06
CA LEU A 43 6.09 -16.97 -13.47
C LEU A 43 5.04 -16.66 -14.55
N LEU A 44 5.36 -15.86 -15.57
CA LEU A 44 4.48 -15.56 -16.69
C LEU A 44 4.17 -16.80 -17.54
N ILE A 45 5.12 -17.70 -17.72
CA ILE A 45 4.90 -18.97 -18.42
C ILE A 45 3.97 -19.89 -17.61
N LEU A 46 4.07 -19.88 -16.27
CA LEU A 46 3.17 -20.65 -15.40
C LEU A 46 1.75 -20.05 -15.35
N ILE A 47 1.63 -18.72 -15.39
CA ILE A 47 0.34 -18.01 -15.39
C ILE A 47 -0.37 -18.13 -16.74
N SER A 48 0.34 -18.21 -17.86
CA SER A 48 -0.27 -18.37 -19.19
C SER A 48 -0.94 -19.74 -19.39
N LEU A 49 -0.64 -20.73 -18.56
CA LEU A 49 -1.36 -22.02 -18.56
C LEU A 49 -2.64 -22.02 -17.71
N SER A 50 -2.93 -20.98 -16.94
CA SER A 50 -4.07 -20.93 -16.01
C SER A 50 -5.05 -19.77 -16.27
N ILE A 51 -4.92 -19.03 -17.37
CA ILE A 51 -5.87 -17.96 -17.68
C ILE A 51 -7.14 -18.55 -18.33
N ASN A 52 -7.98 -19.12 -17.48
CA ASN A 52 -9.40 -18.93 -17.66
C ASN A 52 -9.70 -17.51 -17.15
N ALA A 53 -10.01 -16.62 -18.05
CA ALA A 53 -10.30 -15.22 -17.77
C ALA A 53 -11.55 -15.12 -16.90
N GLN A 54 -11.36 -15.14 -15.58
CA GLN A 54 -12.32 -14.57 -14.66
C GLN A 54 -11.97 -13.09 -14.53
N GLY A 55 -12.82 -12.27 -15.13
CA GLY A 55 -12.71 -10.82 -15.02
C GLY A 55 -12.57 -10.42 -13.55
N PHE A 56 -11.73 -9.44 -13.31
CA PHE A 56 -11.59 -8.76 -12.01
C PHE A 56 -12.88 -7.98 -11.77
N GLY A 57 -13.97 -8.72 -11.52
CA GLY A 57 -15.22 -8.13 -11.08
C GLY A 57 -15.00 -7.64 -9.65
N VAL A 58 -15.16 -6.34 -9.44
CA VAL A 58 -15.27 -5.73 -8.13
C VAL A 58 -16.59 -6.21 -7.55
N HIS A 59 -16.60 -7.42 -6.98
CA HIS A 59 -17.74 -7.92 -6.23
C HIS A 59 -17.72 -7.32 -4.82
N SER A 60 -18.87 -6.85 -4.38
CA SER A 60 -19.13 -6.57 -2.96
C SER A 60 -18.60 -7.74 -2.12
N SER A 61 -17.74 -7.43 -1.15
CA SER A 61 -17.02 -8.42 -0.35
C SER A 61 -17.96 -9.39 0.31
N SER A 62 -18.07 -10.60 -0.23
CA SER A 62 -18.80 -11.67 0.44
C SER A 62 -18.05 -12.11 1.71
N ALA A 63 -18.73 -12.69 2.69
CA ALA A 63 -18.09 -13.16 3.92
C ALA A 63 -16.91 -14.13 3.65
N SER A 64 -16.99 -14.94 2.59
CA SER A 64 -15.93 -15.84 2.14
C SER A 64 -14.67 -15.11 1.62
N ASP A 65 -14.85 -13.93 1.04
CA ASP A 65 -13.74 -13.14 0.51
C ASP A 65 -12.98 -12.42 1.63
N ILE A 66 -13.70 -11.98 2.67
CA ILE A 66 -13.10 -11.40 3.89
C ILE A 66 -12.22 -12.45 4.59
N GLU A 67 -12.63 -13.69 4.69
CA GLU A 67 -11.85 -14.77 5.30
C GLU A 67 -10.55 -15.07 4.52
N LYS A 68 -10.62 -15.04 3.19
CA LYS A 68 -9.43 -15.18 2.33
C LYS A 68 -8.47 -13.99 2.50
N ILE A 69 -9.00 -12.76 2.54
CA ILE A 69 -8.21 -11.55 2.76
C ILE A 69 -7.51 -11.62 4.12
N ASP A 70 -8.21 -12.05 5.16
CA ASP A 70 -7.65 -12.21 6.49
C ASP A 70 -6.51 -13.23 6.53
N SER A 71 -6.68 -14.35 5.84
CA SER A 71 -5.62 -15.37 5.72
C SER A 71 -4.37 -14.82 5.04
N ILE A 72 -4.53 -14.03 3.98
CA ILE A 72 -3.43 -13.37 3.28
C ILE A 72 -2.77 -12.30 4.17
N LEU A 73 -3.57 -11.51 4.90
CA LEU A 73 -3.05 -10.53 5.85
C LEU A 73 -2.20 -11.18 6.93
N ASN A 74 -2.67 -12.28 7.53
CA ASN A 74 -1.93 -12.99 8.58
C ASN A 74 -0.54 -13.46 8.13
N VAL A 75 -0.38 -13.79 6.86
CA VAL A 75 0.91 -14.24 6.30
C VAL A 75 1.83 -13.06 5.96
N ASN A 76 1.26 -11.93 5.52
CA ASN A 76 2.02 -10.82 4.95
C ASN A 76 2.28 -9.66 5.94
N VAL A 77 1.61 -9.63 7.09
CA VAL A 77 1.81 -8.55 8.07
C VAL A 77 3.15 -8.69 8.77
N ALA A 78 3.89 -7.59 8.84
CA ALA A 78 5.18 -7.52 9.51
C ALA A 78 5.08 -7.88 11.01
N SER A 79 6.15 -8.42 11.57
CA SER A 79 6.21 -8.71 13.00
C SER A 79 6.04 -7.44 13.85
N LYS A 80 5.53 -7.58 15.08
CA LYS A 80 5.39 -6.45 16.03
C LYS A 80 6.70 -5.72 16.27
N GLU A 81 7.81 -6.47 16.32
CA GLU A 81 9.14 -5.88 16.52
C GLU A 81 9.56 -5.01 15.34
N GLN A 82 9.37 -5.49 14.11
CA GLN A 82 9.68 -4.74 12.89
C GLN A 82 8.80 -3.51 12.76
N ALA A 83 7.49 -3.66 12.95
CA ALA A 83 6.53 -2.56 12.93
C ALA A 83 6.80 -1.53 14.04
N GLY A 84 7.24 -1.97 15.23
CA GLY A 84 7.64 -1.08 16.31
C GLY A 84 8.91 -0.28 15.99
N LYS A 85 9.88 -0.86 15.30
CA LYS A 85 11.06 -0.12 14.79
C LYS A 85 10.66 0.92 13.75
N PHE A 86 9.80 0.54 12.81
CA PHE A 86 9.24 1.43 11.81
C PHE A 86 8.44 2.59 12.44
N GLY A 87 7.66 2.31 13.47
CA GLY A 87 6.87 3.30 14.20
C GLY A 87 7.70 4.41 14.87
N ARG A 88 9.00 4.20 15.10
CA ARG A 88 9.91 5.21 15.68
C ARG A 88 10.44 6.20 14.65
N LEU A 89 10.31 5.92 13.37
CA LEU A 89 10.70 6.85 12.31
C LEU A 89 9.87 8.12 12.43
N VAL A 90 10.48 9.24 12.03
CA VAL A 90 9.82 10.54 12.00
C VAL A 90 9.36 10.83 10.57
N MET A 91 8.12 11.24 10.43
CA MET A 91 7.52 11.64 9.17
C MET A 91 6.90 13.03 9.28
N GLN A 92 6.69 13.68 8.15
CA GLN A 92 5.95 14.93 8.07
C GLN A 92 4.48 14.63 7.74
N ASP A 93 3.55 15.16 8.50
CA ASP A 93 2.12 15.06 8.20
C ASP A 93 1.69 16.02 7.08
N VAL A 94 0.45 15.94 6.65
CA VAL A 94 -0.12 16.79 5.61
C VAL A 94 -0.11 18.28 6.02
N GLY A 95 -0.14 18.57 7.32
CA GLY A 95 -0.05 19.92 7.87
C GLY A 95 1.39 20.44 7.99
N GLY A 96 2.38 19.65 7.58
CA GLY A 96 3.80 20.03 7.67
C GLY A 96 4.46 19.75 9.02
N ARG A 97 3.73 19.22 10.01
CA ARG A 97 4.25 18.95 11.34
C ARG A 97 5.04 17.62 11.35
N MET A 98 6.19 17.64 11.99
CA MET A 98 6.98 16.42 12.21
C MET A 98 6.39 15.60 13.36
N MET A 99 6.16 14.31 13.12
CA MET A 99 5.64 13.39 14.12
C MET A 99 6.20 11.97 13.93
N PRO A 100 6.25 11.14 14.98
CA PRO A 100 6.57 9.72 14.84
C PRO A 100 5.51 8.99 14.02
N VAL A 101 5.94 8.01 13.22
CA VAL A 101 5.03 7.16 12.43
C VAL A 101 4.00 6.47 13.31
N ASN A 102 4.36 6.03 14.50
CA ASN A 102 3.44 5.42 15.46
C ASN A 102 2.26 6.35 15.83
N THR A 103 2.51 7.64 16.03
CA THR A 103 1.45 8.61 16.30
C THR A 103 0.54 8.77 15.08
N TYR A 104 1.15 8.91 13.90
CA TYR A 104 0.41 9.03 12.64
C TYR A 104 -0.45 7.79 12.36
N SER A 105 0.12 6.60 12.48
CA SER A 105 -0.59 5.33 12.22
C SER A 105 -1.78 5.13 13.17
N SER A 106 -1.60 5.46 14.45
CA SER A 106 -2.66 5.40 15.45
C SER A 106 -3.77 6.42 15.18
N GLU A 107 -3.42 7.66 14.80
CA GLU A 107 -4.41 8.68 14.42
C GLU A 107 -5.16 8.30 13.15
N LEU A 108 -4.47 7.79 12.13
CA LEU A 108 -5.06 7.35 10.88
C LEU A 108 -6.09 6.24 11.13
N LEU A 109 -5.69 5.21 11.88
CA LEU A 109 -6.56 4.08 12.14
C LEU A 109 -7.79 4.46 12.96
N ARG A 110 -7.63 5.34 13.96
CA ARG A 110 -8.76 5.89 14.73
C ARG A 110 -9.69 6.76 13.88
N LYS A 111 -9.19 7.46 12.89
CA LYS A 111 -10.02 8.23 11.94
C LYS A 111 -10.84 7.30 11.05
N LEU A 112 -10.25 6.21 10.57
CA LEU A 112 -10.91 5.24 9.69
C LEU A 112 -11.88 4.33 10.44
N SER A 113 -11.40 3.60 11.44
CA SER A 113 -12.13 2.50 12.10
C SER A 113 -12.70 2.84 13.48
N LYS A 114 -12.36 4.02 14.05
CA LYS A 114 -12.60 4.41 15.45
C LYS A 114 -11.85 3.55 16.47
N LYS A 115 -10.92 2.72 16.03
CA LYS A 115 -10.04 1.89 16.84
C LYS A 115 -8.59 2.17 16.46
N ASP A 116 -7.66 1.83 17.33
CA ASP A 116 -6.21 1.94 17.11
C ASP A 116 -5.54 0.61 16.73
N HIS A 117 -6.35 -0.40 16.49
CA HIS A 117 -5.94 -1.75 16.08
C HIS A 117 -6.94 -2.32 15.07
N TYR A 118 -6.51 -3.29 14.29
CA TYR A 118 -7.37 -4.10 13.43
C TYR A 118 -7.16 -5.57 13.78
N LYS A 119 -8.19 -6.20 14.36
CA LYS A 119 -8.09 -7.57 14.92
C LYS A 119 -6.90 -7.66 15.89
N GLU A 120 -5.94 -8.55 15.61
CA GLU A 120 -4.74 -8.77 16.42
C GLU A 120 -3.56 -7.83 16.07
N PHE A 121 -3.72 -7.02 15.01
CA PHE A 121 -2.65 -6.15 14.50
C PHE A 121 -2.71 -4.77 15.11
N ASP A 122 -1.57 -4.29 15.60
CA ASP A 122 -1.44 -2.91 16.09
C ASP A 122 -1.41 -1.88 14.94
N SER A 123 -1.56 -0.61 15.27
CA SER A 123 -1.61 0.48 14.28
C SER A 123 -0.37 0.56 13.39
N ASN A 124 0.82 0.22 13.91
CA ASN A 124 2.06 0.25 13.14
C ASN A 124 2.10 -0.90 12.13
N GLN A 125 1.66 -2.10 12.54
CA GLN A 125 1.56 -3.26 11.66
C GLN A 125 0.57 -3.01 10.53
N VAL A 126 -0.61 -2.46 10.86
CA VAL A 126 -1.64 -2.12 9.88
C VAL A 126 -1.12 -1.08 8.90
N TYR A 127 -0.53 0.00 9.40
CA TYR A 127 -0.02 1.08 8.54
C TYR A 127 1.10 0.61 7.63
N LEU A 128 2.06 -0.17 8.15
CA LEU A 128 3.15 -0.74 7.35
C LEU A 128 2.61 -1.68 6.26
N SER A 129 1.66 -2.55 6.60
CA SER A 129 1.01 -3.45 5.65
C SER A 129 0.20 -2.70 4.58
N MET A 130 -0.44 -1.57 4.93
CA MET A 130 -1.10 -0.69 3.96
C MET A 130 -0.11 -0.09 2.95
N GLN A 131 1.12 0.21 3.38
CA GLN A 131 2.16 0.72 2.47
C GLN A 131 2.72 -0.37 1.55
N GLU A 132 2.83 -1.60 2.04
CA GLU A 132 3.33 -2.74 1.26
C GLU A 132 2.30 -3.28 0.26
N SER A 133 1.04 -3.36 0.66
CA SER A 133 -0.05 -3.98 -0.11
C SER A 133 -1.33 -3.15 -0.10
N PRO A 134 -1.34 -1.93 -0.66
CA PRO A 134 -2.49 -1.03 -0.59
C PRO A 134 -3.76 -1.61 -1.21
N LEU A 135 -3.65 -2.35 -2.30
CA LEU A 135 -4.79 -2.94 -3.00
C LEU A 135 -5.56 -3.96 -2.13
N LEU A 136 -4.84 -4.71 -1.30
CA LEU A 136 -5.45 -5.65 -0.37
C LEU A 136 -6.31 -4.92 0.66
N TRP A 137 -5.79 -3.80 1.19
CA TRP A 137 -6.49 -2.99 2.19
C TRP A 137 -7.71 -2.23 1.65
N TYR A 138 -7.82 -2.03 0.34
CA TYR A 138 -9.02 -1.44 -0.26
C TYR A 138 -10.26 -2.34 -0.12
N SER A 139 -10.06 -3.64 -0.05
CA SER A 139 -11.15 -4.62 0.14
C SER A 139 -11.44 -4.93 1.61
N VAL A 140 -10.61 -4.46 2.55
CA VAL A 140 -10.80 -4.67 3.98
C VAL A 140 -11.88 -3.72 4.52
N PRO A 141 -12.90 -4.21 5.26
CA PRO A 141 -13.95 -3.35 5.83
C PRO A 141 -13.41 -2.58 7.05
N LEU A 142 -12.72 -1.48 6.79
CA LEU A 142 -12.06 -0.66 7.79
C LEU A 142 -12.79 0.65 8.08
N ILE A 143 -13.55 1.18 7.13
CA ILE A 143 -14.19 2.49 7.22
C ILE A 143 -15.43 2.41 8.11
N PHE A 144 -15.40 3.10 9.26
CA PHE A 144 -16.50 3.11 10.21
C PHE A 144 -17.69 3.94 9.72
N LEU A 145 -18.85 3.32 9.65
CA LEU A 145 -20.13 3.93 9.30
C LEU A 145 -20.95 4.20 10.58
N LYS A 146 -21.20 5.46 10.89
CA LYS A 146 -21.96 5.85 12.09
C LYS A 146 -23.44 5.45 11.96
N SER A 147 -23.93 4.64 12.92
CA SER A 147 -25.16 3.83 12.78
C SER A 147 -26.42 4.56 12.29
N LYS A 148 -26.76 5.76 12.76
CA LYS A 148 -28.06 6.40 12.39
C LYS A 148 -27.95 7.46 11.27
N LYS A 149 -26.76 8.05 11.04
CA LYS A 149 -26.58 9.08 10.00
C LYS A 149 -26.04 8.51 8.68
N ALA A 150 -25.63 7.26 8.67
CA ALA A 150 -25.02 6.63 7.53
C ALA A 150 -25.98 5.71 6.73
N ASP A 151 -27.27 5.69 7.07
CA ASP A 151 -28.21 4.83 6.34
C ASP A 151 -28.38 5.24 4.88
N SER A 152 -28.36 6.55 4.61
CA SER A 152 -28.35 7.06 3.23
C SER A 152 -27.05 6.66 2.49
N ILE A 153 -25.91 6.71 3.18
CA ILE A 153 -24.62 6.31 2.61
C ILE A 153 -24.64 4.80 2.33
N ARG A 154 -25.11 3.98 3.28
CA ARG A 154 -25.24 2.52 3.10
C ARG A 154 -26.08 2.14 1.89
N SER A 155 -27.20 2.84 1.70
CA SER A 155 -28.08 2.59 0.54
C SER A 155 -27.40 2.96 -0.78
N ILE A 156 -26.59 4.01 -0.81
CA ILE A 156 -25.84 4.43 -2.01
C ILE A 156 -24.74 3.43 -2.34
N ILE A 157 -23.94 3.02 -1.34
CA ILE A 157 -22.83 2.09 -1.55
C ILE A 157 -23.26 0.63 -1.67
N GLY A 158 -24.52 0.30 -1.34
CA GLY A 158 -25.06 -1.06 -1.46
C GLY A 158 -24.64 -2.00 -0.32
N VAL A 159 -24.34 -1.45 0.87
CA VAL A 159 -23.93 -2.22 2.06
C VAL A 159 -25.10 -2.39 3.02
N ASP A 160 -25.19 -3.57 3.67
CA ASP A 160 -26.25 -3.89 4.61
C ASP A 160 -26.35 -2.88 5.76
N LYS A 161 -27.57 -2.61 6.20
CA LYS A 161 -27.89 -1.63 7.27
C LYS A 161 -27.23 -1.96 8.62
N ASP A 162 -27.00 -3.24 8.88
CA ASP A 162 -26.44 -3.72 10.14
C ASP A 162 -24.91 -3.68 10.19
N LEU A 163 -24.24 -3.52 9.05
CA LEU A 163 -22.80 -3.44 8.99
C LEU A 163 -22.29 -2.10 9.50
N LYS A 164 -21.34 -2.17 10.43
CA LYS A 164 -20.72 -0.99 11.06
C LYS A 164 -19.48 -0.48 10.29
N HIS A 165 -18.94 -1.27 9.38
CA HIS A 165 -17.75 -0.94 8.61
C HIS A 165 -17.98 -1.28 7.13
N ALA A 166 -17.44 -0.47 6.26
CA ALA A 166 -17.40 -0.68 4.82
C ALA A 166 -15.95 -0.76 4.32
N SER A 167 -15.74 -1.41 3.20
CA SER A 167 -14.45 -1.38 2.50
C SER A 167 -14.35 -0.13 1.61
N LEU A 168 -13.15 0.23 1.18
CA LEU A 168 -12.99 1.36 0.25
C LEU A 168 -13.61 1.04 -1.11
N VAL A 169 -13.55 -0.22 -1.53
CA VAL A 169 -14.12 -0.69 -2.80
C VAL A 169 -15.63 -0.46 -2.88
N ASP A 170 -16.35 -0.54 -1.77
CA ASP A 170 -17.81 -0.34 -1.75
C ASP A 170 -18.24 1.06 -2.21
N PHE A 171 -17.35 2.05 -2.11
CA PHE A 171 -17.60 3.43 -2.53
C PHE A 171 -17.41 3.67 -4.04
N PHE A 172 -16.92 2.66 -4.77
CA PHE A 172 -16.69 2.77 -6.21
C PHE A 172 -17.67 1.92 -7.00
N THR A 173 -17.98 2.36 -8.20
CA THR A 173 -18.70 1.56 -9.20
C THR A 173 -17.74 0.56 -9.86
N GLU A 174 -18.27 -0.40 -10.61
CA GLU A 174 -17.47 -1.33 -11.43
C GLU A 174 -16.55 -0.62 -12.43
N ARG A 175 -16.89 0.62 -12.81
CA ARG A 175 -16.09 1.47 -13.71
C ARG A 175 -15.01 2.28 -12.97
N GLY A 176 -14.91 2.16 -11.65
CA GLY A 176 -13.95 2.90 -10.82
C GLY A 176 -14.34 4.35 -10.53
N GLU A 177 -15.60 4.73 -10.78
CA GLU A 177 -16.16 6.04 -10.43
C GLU A 177 -16.75 6.00 -9.01
N TYR A 178 -16.80 7.12 -8.31
CA TYR A 178 -17.48 7.21 -7.01
C TYR A 178 -19.00 7.03 -7.20
N LYS A 179 -19.60 6.28 -6.28
CA LYS A 179 -21.06 6.11 -6.20
C LYS A 179 -21.76 7.34 -5.68
#